data_dd85cb734189c575e8875e9a5b207053
#
_entry.id   dd85cb734189c575e8875e9a5b207053
#
_cell.length_a   1.000
_cell.length_b   1.000
_cell.length_c   1.000
_cell.angle_alpha   90.00
_cell.angle_beta   90.00
_cell.angle_gamma   90.00
#
_symmetry.space_group_name_H-M   'P 1'
#
loop_
_entity.id
_entity.type
_entity.pdbx_description
1 polymer ?
#
loop_
_entity_poly.entity_id
_entity_poly.type
_entity_poly.pdbx_seq_one_letter_code
_entity_poly.pdbx_strand_id
1 'polypeptide(L)'
;MVHPEFPVVEGRYQMTSDWAVTLPQRFNRRIEDGSLVFWRPGITAWTVVWNNDNGESQQERLEWLRTDTSPDAFDAQFFTDGDVTRYSYRLTERRDEGVVHALHGFAIGVDGHVQMAIYFDDEADLETARAICRSLDETDTI
;
A
#
# COMPACT_ATOMS: atom_id res chain seq x y z
N MET A 1 14.09 -3.81 15.32
CA MET A 1 13.64 -5.08 15.91
C MET A 1 12.11 -5.14 15.90
N VAL A 2 11.54 -6.22 15.41
CA VAL A 2 10.09 -6.38 15.45
C VAL A 2 9.59 -6.73 16.85
N HIS A 3 8.33 -6.37 17.12
CA HIS A 3 7.73 -6.57 18.44
C HIS A 3 7.44 -8.07 18.68
N PRO A 4 7.88 -8.65 19.79
CA PRO A 4 7.76 -10.10 20.01
C PRO A 4 6.35 -10.60 20.30
N GLU A 5 5.41 -9.72 20.68
CA GLU A 5 4.05 -10.10 21.05
C GLU A 5 3.07 -10.10 19.89
N PHE A 6 3.49 -9.63 18.71
CA PHE A 6 2.65 -9.59 17.51
C PHE A 6 3.16 -10.56 16.47
N PRO A 7 2.27 -11.08 15.61
CA PRO A 7 2.70 -11.93 14.51
C PRO A 7 3.75 -11.26 13.65
N VAL A 8 4.72 -12.05 13.17
CA VAL A 8 5.79 -11.58 12.30
C VAL A 8 5.60 -12.18 10.92
N VAL A 9 5.70 -11.36 9.89
CA VAL A 9 5.61 -11.79 8.50
C VAL A 9 6.80 -11.28 7.70
N GLU A 10 7.24 -12.08 6.74
CA GLU A 10 8.33 -11.75 5.84
C GLU A 10 8.09 -12.51 4.54
N GLY A 11 8.49 -11.92 3.40
CA GLY A 11 8.26 -12.55 2.11
C GLY A 11 6.81 -12.40 1.65
N ARG A 12 6.37 -13.31 0.81
CA ARG A 12 5.01 -13.24 0.25
C ARG A 12 3.97 -13.57 1.32
N TYR A 13 3.03 -12.66 1.47
CA TYR A 13 1.93 -12.79 2.44
C TYR A 13 0.59 -12.62 1.72
N GLN A 14 -0.27 -13.64 1.83
CA GLN A 14 -1.61 -13.59 1.25
C GLN A 14 -2.53 -12.81 2.20
N MET A 15 -2.92 -11.61 1.79
CA MET A 15 -3.74 -10.71 2.61
C MET A 15 -5.22 -11.09 2.57
N THR A 16 -5.72 -11.38 1.37
CA THR A 16 -7.09 -11.83 1.14
C THR A 16 -7.04 -12.96 0.12
N SER A 17 -8.20 -13.52 -0.26
CA SER A 17 -8.24 -14.53 -1.31
C SER A 17 -7.72 -14.00 -2.65
N ASP A 18 -7.79 -12.68 -2.86
CA ASP A 18 -7.50 -12.06 -4.16
C ASP A 18 -6.19 -11.29 -4.20
N TRP A 19 -5.60 -10.94 -3.07
CA TRP A 19 -4.45 -10.04 -3.04
C TRP A 19 -3.34 -10.52 -2.12
N ALA A 20 -2.10 -10.38 -2.60
CA ALA A 20 -0.90 -10.68 -1.82
C ALA A 20 0.07 -9.50 -1.86
N VAL A 21 0.94 -9.44 -0.87
CA VAL A 21 2.02 -8.46 -0.77
C VAL A 21 3.31 -9.21 -0.46
N THR A 22 4.45 -8.68 -0.90
CA THR A 22 5.76 -9.22 -0.55
C THR A 22 6.48 -8.23 0.33
N LEU A 23 6.84 -8.67 1.53
CA LEU A 23 7.54 -7.84 2.51
C LEU A 23 9.04 -8.16 2.43
N PRO A 24 9.90 -7.18 2.11
CA PRO A 24 11.33 -7.43 1.92
C PRO A 24 12.10 -7.66 3.21
N GLN A 25 11.46 -7.41 4.34
CA GLN A 25 12.03 -7.51 5.67
C GLN A 25 11.00 -8.09 6.62
N ARG A 26 11.39 -8.31 7.85
CA ARG A 26 10.46 -8.74 8.90
C ARG A 26 9.61 -7.57 9.37
N PHE A 27 8.30 -7.78 9.37
CA PHE A 27 7.31 -6.82 9.86
C PHE A 27 6.40 -7.48 10.88
N ASN A 28 5.93 -6.71 11.83
CA ASN A 28 4.80 -7.13 12.65
C ASN A 28 3.50 -6.87 11.89
N ARG A 29 2.44 -7.54 12.29
CA ARG A 29 1.12 -7.45 11.66
C ARG A 29 0.04 -7.33 12.73
N ARG A 30 -0.96 -6.47 12.46
CA ARG A 30 -2.19 -6.39 13.25
C ARG A 30 -3.35 -5.94 12.37
N ILE A 31 -4.57 -6.11 12.85
CA ILE A 31 -5.76 -5.54 12.23
C ILE A 31 -6.25 -4.44 13.16
N GLU A 32 -6.47 -3.25 12.61
CA GLU A 32 -6.92 -2.09 13.37
C GLU A 32 -7.97 -1.35 12.54
N ASP A 33 -9.17 -1.20 13.10
CA ASP A 33 -10.31 -0.51 12.48
C ASP A 33 -10.60 -1.01 11.05
N GLY A 34 -10.46 -2.31 10.82
CA GLY A 34 -10.71 -2.92 9.53
C GLY A 34 -9.54 -2.86 8.54
N SER A 35 -8.44 -2.22 8.92
CA SER A 35 -7.24 -2.14 8.11
C SER A 35 -6.20 -3.16 8.55
N LEU A 36 -5.50 -3.73 7.58
CA LEU A 36 -4.36 -4.60 7.87
C LEU A 36 -3.12 -3.71 7.96
N VAL A 37 -2.43 -3.78 9.09
CA VAL A 37 -1.27 -2.92 9.36
C VAL A 37 -0.01 -3.78 9.49
N PHE A 38 1.02 -3.39 8.72
CA PHE A 38 2.36 -3.95 8.84
C PHE A 38 3.28 -2.86 9.37
N TRP A 39 4.11 -3.18 10.37
CA TRP A 39 5.04 -2.18 10.91
C TRP A 39 6.32 -2.81 11.39
N ARG A 40 7.34 -1.97 11.40
CA ARG A 40 8.62 -2.19 12.06
C ARG A 40 9.14 -0.82 12.47
N PRO A 41 10.20 -0.73 13.28
CA PRO A 41 10.72 0.59 13.67
C PRO A 41 10.96 1.49 12.46
N GLY A 42 10.36 2.67 12.48
CA GLY A 42 10.53 3.69 11.44
C GLY A 42 9.64 3.58 10.22
N ILE A 43 8.83 2.53 10.09
CA ILE A 43 7.96 2.35 8.92
C ILE A 43 6.65 1.65 9.31
N THR A 44 5.52 2.19 8.83
CA THR A 44 4.19 1.63 9.08
C THR A 44 3.38 1.66 7.79
N ALA A 45 2.82 0.53 7.41
CA ALA A 45 2.01 0.39 6.20
C ALA A 45 0.57 0.05 6.59
N TRP A 46 -0.36 0.93 6.21
CA TRP A 46 -1.80 0.74 6.39
C TRP A 46 -2.40 0.25 5.09
N THR A 47 -3.10 -0.88 5.12
CA THR A 47 -3.59 -1.54 3.91
C THR A 47 -5.10 -1.74 3.97
N VAL A 48 -5.80 -1.31 2.92
CA VAL A 48 -7.24 -1.51 2.77
C VAL A 48 -7.48 -2.14 1.40
N VAL A 49 -8.32 -3.16 1.36
CA VAL A 49 -8.71 -3.85 0.12
C VAL A 49 -10.16 -3.50 -0.20
N TRP A 50 -10.39 -3.06 -1.44
CA TRP A 50 -11.70 -2.66 -1.92
C TRP A 50 -12.19 -3.63 -2.99
N ASN A 51 -13.40 -4.13 -2.84
CA ASN A 51 -14.04 -4.97 -3.85
C ASN A 51 -14.63 -4.11 -4.96
N ASN A 52 -14.89 -4.73 -6.12
CA ASN A 52 -15.49 -4.04 -7.26
C ASN A 52 -16.97 -4.40 -7.38
N ASP A 53 -17.75 -4.07 -6.36
CA ASP A 53 -19.17 -4.41 -6.30
C ASP A 53 -20.02 -3.65 -7.32
N ASN A 54 -19.53 -2.49 -7.79
CA ASN A 54 -20.24 -1.65 -8.74
C ASN A 54 -19.89 -1.94 -10.21
N GLY A 55 -18.99 -2.90 -10.45
CA GLY A 55 -18.60 -3.25 -11.80
C GLY A 55 -17.81 -2.18 -12.55
N GLU A 56 -17.08 -1.33 -11.83
CA GLU A 56 -16.29 -0.26 -12.43
C GLU A 56 -15.09 -0.82 -13.17
N SER A 57 -14.72 -0.18 -14.29
CA SER A 57 -13.49 -0.54 -14.98
C SER A 57 -12.27 -0.06 -14.23
N GLN A 58 -11.11 -0.62 -14.56
CA GLN A 58 -9.84 -0.17 -13.98
C GLN A 58 -9.61 1.32 -14.28
N GLN A 59 -9.96 1.76 -15.47
CA GLN A 59 -9.83 3.16 -15.89
C GLN A 59 -10.72 4.07 -15.04
N GLU A 60 -11.96 3.69 -14.80
CA GLU A 60 -12.88 4.45 -13.97
C GLU A 60 -12.36 4.58 -12.54
N ARG A 61 -11.84 3.50 -11.97
CA ARG A 61 -11.25 3.51 -10.63
C ARG A 61 -10.01 4.39 -10.57
N LEU A 62 -9.16 4.32 -11.58
CA LEU A 62 -7.96 5.14 -11.64
C LEU A 62 -8.34 6.63 -11.68
N GLU A 63 -9.31 7.00 -12.51
CA GLU A 63 -9.75 8.39 -12.60
C GLU A 63 -10.33 8.89 -11.27
N TRP A 64 -11.09 8.06 -10.59
CA TRP A 64 -11.64 8.40 -9.28
C TRP A 64 -10.51 8.62 -8.26
N LEU A 65 -9.55 7.72 -8.22
CA LEU A 65 -8.41 7.82 -7.30
C LEU A 65 -7.56 9.05 -7.60
N ARG A 66 -7.34 9.36 -8.87
CA ARG A 66 -6.59 10.55 -9.27
C ARG A 66 -7.32 11.83 -8.86
N THR A 67 -8.64 11.86 -9.04
CA THR A 67 -9.47 13.00 -8.66
C THR A 67 -9.45 13.23 -7.14
N ASP A 68 -9.39 12.15 -6.38
CA ASP A 68 -9.37 12.19 -4.91
C ASP A 68 -7.98 12.48 -4.34
N THR A 69 -6.95 12.52 -5.18
CA THR A 69 -5.57 12.77 -4.74
C THR A 69 -5.41 14.20 -4.21
N SER A 70 -4.70 14.33 -3.08
CA SER A 70 -4.42 15.63 -2.47
C SER A 70 -3.67 16.54 -3.45
N PRO A 71 -3.99 17.85 -3.49
CA PRO A 71 -3.22 18.80 -4.31
C PRO A 71 -1.77 18.96 -3.85
N ASP A 72 -1.44 18.55 -2.63
CA ASP A 72 -0.08 18.59 -2.10
C ASP A 72 0.76 17.38 -2.51
N ALA A 73 0.16 16.42 -3.21
CA ALA A 73 0.88 15.23 -3.67
C ALA A 73 1.97 15.60 -4.67
N PHE A 74 3.09 14.89 -4.57
CA PHE A 74 4.20 15.07 -5.50
C PHE A 74 4.75 13.70 -5.88
N ASP A 75 5.59 13.67 -6.91
CA ASP A 75 6.22 12.45 -7.41
C ASP A 75 5.19 11.37 -7.74
N ALA A 76 4.12 11.76 -8.41
CA ALA A 76 3.08 10.82 -8.85
C ALA A 76 3.61 9.93 -9.96
N GLN A 77 3.37 8.63 -9.83
CA GLN A 77 3.78 7.63 -10.80
C GLN A 77 2.60 6.75 -11.16
N PHE A 78 2.58 6.32 -12.41
CA PHE A 78 1.50 5.50 -12.92
C PHE A 78 2.06 4.57 -13.98
N PHE A 79 1.74 3.28 -13.91
CA PHE A 79 2.11 2.32 -14.93
C PHE A 79 1.21 1.07 -14.86
N THR A 80 1.14 0.35 -15.98
CA THR A 80 0.39 -0.90 -16.08
C THR A 80 1.38 -2.05 -16.08
N ASP A 81 1.11 -3.06 -15.27
CA ASP A 81 1.92 -4.27 -15.16
C ASP A 81 0.98 -5.48 -15.29
N GLY A 82 0.92 -6.06 -16.49
CA GLY A 82 -0.04 -7.12 -16.78
C GLY A 82 -1.46 -6.61 -16.63
N ASP A 83 -2.26 -7.29 -15.80
CA ASP A 83 -3.65 -6.93 -15.54
C ASP A 83 -3.82 -5.95 -14.39
N VAL A 84 -2.73 -5.47 -13.81
CA VAL A 84 -2.76 -4.56 -12.67
C VAL A 84 -2.27 -3.19 -13.08
N THR A 85 -3.08 -2.17 -12.81
CA THR A 85 -2.70 -0.78 -12.98
C THR A 85 -2.24 -0.23 -11.65
N ARG A 86 -1.05 0.38 -11.62
CA ARG A 86 -0.45 0.89 -10.39
C ARG A 86 -0.36 2.40 -10.44
N TYR A 87 -0.75 3.04 -9.34
CA TYR A 87 -0.70 4.48 -9.18
C TYR A 87 -0.13 4.78 -7.80
N SER A 88 0.77 5.73 -7.72
CA SER A 88 1.32 6.14 -6.43
C SER A 88 1.69 7.61 -6.43
N TYR A 89 1.75 8.19 -5.24
CA TYR A 89 2.22 9.55 -5.04
C TYR A 89 2.77 9.69 -3.63
N ARG A 90 3.52 10.75 -3.43
CA ARG A 90 4.14 11.05 -2.14
C ARG A 90 3.45 12.23 -1.48
N LEU A 91 3.44 12.19 -0.15
CA LEU A 91 3.03 13.32 0.68
C LEU A 91 4.04 13.48 1.80
N THR A 92 4.16 14.69 2.30
CA THR A 92 4.96 14.99 3.48
C THR A 92 4.04 15.61 4.51
N GLU A 93 4.01 15.04 5.70
CA GLU A 93 3.17 15.53 6.79
C GLU A 93 4.04 16.13 7.89
N ARG A 94 3.64 17.30 8.37
CA ARG A 94 4.29 17.92 9.52
C ARG A 94 3.52 17.53 10.78
N ARG A 95 4.26 17.01 11.75
CA ARG A 95 3.74 16.65 13.06
C ARG A 95 4.58 17.34 14.12
N ASP A 96 4.09 17.37 15.38
CA ASP A 96 4.80 18.01 16.49
C ASP A 96 6.21 17.45 16.67
N GLU A 97 6.40 16.18 16.32
CA GLU A 97 7.68 15.48 16.49
C GLU A 97 8.61 15.60 15.28
N GLY A 98 8.20 16.34 14.25
CA GLY A 98 8.99 16.50 13.04
C GLY A 98 8.21 16.21 11.77
N VAL A 99 8.92 15.82 10.73
CA VAL A 99 8.36 15.53 9.42
C VAL A 99 8.25 14.03 9.23
N VAL A 100 7.09 13.58 8.74
CA VAL A 100 6.86 12.19 8.38
C VAL A 100 6.60 12.12 6.88
N HIS A 101 7.27 11.20 6.22
CA HIS A 101 7.08 10.95 4.78
C HIS A 101 5.98 9.93 4.58
N ALA A 102 5.21 10.07 3.53
CA ALA A 102 4.17 9.12 3.17
C ALA A 102 4.26 8.74 1.70
N LEU A 103 4.05 7.47 1.41
CA LEU A 103 3.87 6.96 0.06
C LEU A 103 2.48 6.32 0.01
N HIS A 104 1.62 6.85 -0.84
CA HIS A 104 0.29 6.29 -1.08
C HIS A 104 0.34 5.49 -2.37
N GLY A 105 0.11 4.19 -2.28
CA GLY A 105 0.16 3.29 -3.41
C GLY A 105 -1.18 2.60 -3.64
N PHE A 106 -1.53 2.42 -4.91
CA PHE A 106 -2.76 1.75 -5.32
C PHE A 106 -2.41 0.70 -6.35
N ALA A 107 -2.97 -0.49 -6.17
CA ALA A 107 -2.91 -1.55 -7.17
C ALA A 107 -4.34 -1.86 -7.59
N ILE A 108 -4.67 -1.60 -8.84
CA ILE A 108 -6.02 -1.71 -9.37
C ILE A 108 -6.10 -2.95 -10.26
N GLY A 109 -6.82 -3.96 -9.80
CA GLY A 109 -7.03 -5.20 -10.53
C GLY A 109 -8.40 -5.23 -11.18
N VAL A 110 -8.77 -6.40 -11.68
CA VAL A 110 -10.07 -6.60 -12.34
C VAL A 110 -11.20 -6.61 -11.31
N ASP A 111 -10.98 -7.26 -10.17
CA ASP A 111 -12.03 -7.48 -9.17
C ASP A 111 -11.99 -6.53 -7.98
N GLY A 112 -11.14 -5.55 -8.02
CA GLY A 112 -11.02 -4.60 -6.93
C GLY A 112 -9.69 -3.88 -6.94
N HIS A 113 -9.37 -3.19 -5.85
CA HIS A 113 -8.08 -2.54 -5.71
C HIS A 113 -7.60 -2.57 -4.27
N VAL A 114 -6.28 -2.40 -4.09
CA VAL A 114 -5.65 -2.28 -2.79
C VAL A 114 -5.13 -0.85 -2.67
N GLN A 115 -5.39 -0.24 -1.52
CA GLN A 115 -4.81 1.04 -1.14
C GLN A 115 -3.84 0.79 0.00
N MET A 116 -2.61 1.28 -0.14
CA MET A 116 -1.60 1.15 0.89
C MET A 116 -0.99 2.51 1.18
N ALA A 117 -1.09 2.97 2.42
CA ALA A 117 -0.46 4.19 2.86
C ALA A 117 0.72 3.81 3.76
N ILE A 118 1.93 4.13 3.30
CA ILE A 118 3.15 3.78 4.03
C ILE A 118 3.78 5.05 4.56
N TYR A 119 3.92 5.11 5.89
CA TYR A 119 4.55 6.22 6.60
C TYR A 119 5.94 5.80 7.05
N PHE A 120 6.93 6.65 6.80
CA PHE A 120 8.30 6.36 7.19
C PHE A 120 9.01 7.63 7.68
N ASP A 121 9.94 7.45 8.62
CA ASP A 121 10.61 8.57 9.28
C ASP A 121 11.85 9.02 8.51
N ASP A 122 12.50 8.10 7.80
CA ASP A 122 13.76 8.34 7.11
C ASP A 122 13.58 8.18 5.60
N GLU A 123 14.00 9.17 4.84
CA GLU A 123 13.94 9.15 3.37
C GLU A 123 14.65 7.92 2.78
N ALA A 124 15.62 7.35 3.50
CA ALA A 124 16.30 6.13 3.08
C ALA A 124 15.36 4.92 2.97
N ASP A 125 14.19 4.98 3.65
CA ASP A 125 13.20 3.90 3.61
C ASP A 125 12.24 4.01 2.42
N LEU A 126 12.37 5.03 1.57
CA LEU A 126 11.52 5.22 0.41
C LEU A 126 11.55 4.02 -0.53
N GLU A 127 12.73 3.49 -0.82
CA GLU A 127 12.85 2.35 -1.72
C GLU A 127 12.19 1.10 -1.15
N THR A 128 12.27 0.90 0.16
CA THR A 128 11.56 -0.19 0.84
C THR A 128 10.04 0.00 0.67
N ALA A 129 9.54 1.22 0.90
CA ALA A 129 8.11 1.52 0.73
C ALA A 129 7.66 1.29 -0.72
N ARG A 130 8.45 1.73 -1.69
CA ARG A 130 8.13 1.50 -3.11
C ARG A 130 8.11 0.01 -3.47
N ALA A 131 9.07 -0.75 -2.93
CA ALA A 131 9.14 -2.19 -3.19
C ALA A 131 7.89 -2.90 -2.64
N ILE A 132 7.42 -2.50 -1.46
CA ILE A 132 6.21 -3.07 -0.87
C ILE A 132 4.99 -2.77 -1.75
N CYS A 133 4.82 -1.51 -2.16
CA CYS A 133 3.70 -1.12 -3.02
C CYS A 133 3.73 -1.84 -4.37
N ARG A 134 4.90 -1.98 -4.98
CA ARG A 134 5.05 -2.66 -6.27
C ARG A 134 4.81 -4.16 -6.19
N SER A 135 4.91 -4.73 -5.01
CA SER A 135 4.73 -6.17 -4.80
C SER A 135 3.26 -6.56 -4.68
N LEU A 136 2.35 -5.59 -4.53
CA LEU A 136 0.92 -5.88 -4.45
C LEU A 136 0.49 -6.62 -5.72
N ASP A 137 -0.07 -7.79 -5.56
CA ASP A 137 -0.32 -8.72 -6.64
C ASP A 137 -1.70 -9.35 -6.49
N GLU A 138 -2.47 -9.34 -7.59
CA GLU A 138 -3.78 -9.97 -7.62
C GLU A 138 -3.59 -11.47 -7.83
N THR A 139 -4.13 -12.26 -6.92
CA THR A 139 -4.00 -13.71 -6.97
C THR A 139 -5.09 -14.28 -7.86
N ASP A 140 -4.70 -15.09 -8.85
CA ASP A 140 -5.66 -15.83 -9.66
C ASP A 140 -6.24 -16.94 -8.81
N THR A 141 -7.55 -16.86 -8.54
CA THR A 141 -8.27 -17.95 -7.91
C THR A 141 -8.75 -18.86 -9.03
N ILE A 142 -8.12 -20.00 -9.10
CA ILE A 142 -8.56 -21.04 -10.01
C ILE A 142 -9.59 -21.88 -9.30
#